data_62a08ef56b0918d5731287b0eddb0a6a
#
_entry.id   62a08ef56b0918d5731287b0eddb0a6a
#
_cell.length_a   1.000
_cell.length_b   1.000
_cell.length_c   1.000
_cell.angle_alpha   90.00
_cell.angle_beta   90.00
_cell.angle_gamma   90.00
#
_symmetry.space_group_name_H-M   'P 1'
#
loop_
_entity.id
_entity.type
_entity.pdbx_description
1 polymer ?
#
loop_
_entity_poly.entity_id
_entity_poly.type
_entity_poly.pdbx_seq_one_letter_code
_entity_poly.pdbx_strand_id
1 'polypeptide(L)'
;MNYLNIPGLYNSGAEHWQTRWEELYPSRFARVNQDDWVLPVKNSWVEKLNDHIAELSSPTILVAHSLGCITVAHWASEYNSPFVKGALLVAPADVESTSKEHFNTFAPVPLNCFSFPSTVIASTTDPYAAIHRSARWAAYWGSRFVCVGDRGHINSSSNLNEWEEGLSFLHSLKERIGSVPEYKFAI
;
A
#
# COMPACT_ATOMS: atom_id res chain seq x y z
N MET A 1 1.45 15.01 9.03
CA MET A 1 1.10 13.75 8.34
C MET A 1 2.36 12.93 8.22
N ASN A 2 2.36 11.72 8.76
CA ASN A 2 3.44 10.75 8.65
C ASN A 2 3.09 9.68 7.60
N TYR A 3 4.04 8.83 7.27
CA TYR A 3 3.91 7.80 6.27
C TYR A 3 4.46 6.48 6.83
N LEU A 4 3.72 5.39 6.62
CA LEU A 4 4.16 4.06 7.01
C LEU A 4 4.33 3.22 5.75
N ASN A 5 5.58 2.88 5.42
CA ASN A 5 5.90 2.00 4.30
C ASN A 5 5.57 0.54 4.63
N ILE A 6 4.84 -0.11 3.73
CA ILE A 6 4.51 -1.53 3.79
C ILE A 6 5.09 -2.20 2.53
N PRO A 7 6.32 -2.71 2.59
CA PRO A 7 6.96 -3.39 1.47
C PRO A 7 6.24 -4.68 1.05
N GLY A 8 6.55 -5.15 -0.16
CA GLY A 8 6.13 -6.46 -0.64
C GLY A 8 7.11 -7.57 -0.30
N LEU A 9 6.96 -8.71 -1.00
CA LEU A 9 7.85 -9.86 -0.91
C LEU A 9 9.32 -9.43 -1.12
N TYR A 10 10.24 -10.00 -0.37
CA TYR A 10 11.68 -9.72 -0.35
C TYR A 10 12.06 -8.31 0.13
N ASN A 11 11.13 -7.58 0.75
CA ASN A 11 11.34 -6.22 1.22
C ASN A 11 11.61 -5.21 0.07
N SER A 12 11.88 -3.96 0.41
CA SER A 12 12.30 -2.90 -0.52
C SER A 12 13.75 -2.56 -0.24
N GLY A 13 14.66 -3.04 -1.11
CA GLY A 13 16.10 -2.80 -0.98
C GLY A 13 16.49 -1.34 -1.26
N ALA A 14 17.80 -1.03 -1.20
CA ALA A 14 18.34 0.33 -1.31
C ALA A 14 17.91 1.09 -2.58
N GLU A 15 17.77 0.38 -3.71
CA GLU A 15 17.36 1.00 -4.98
C GLU A 15 15.84 1.11 -5.16
N HIS A 16 15.05 0.71 -4.17
CA HIS A 16 13.60 0.81 -4.22
C HIS A 16 13.13 2.20 -3.77
N TRP A 17 12.14 2.77 -4.47
CA TRP A 17 11.62 4.11 -4.17
C TRP A 17 11.11 4.27 -2.73
N GLN A 18 10.57 3.22 -2.09
CA GLN A 18 10.19 3.29 -0.66
C GLN A 18 11.40 3.57 0.23
N THR A 19 12.53 2.92 0.00
CA THR A 19 13.78 3.16 0.73
C THR A 19 14.32 4.54 0.44
N ARG A 20 14.32 4.97 -0.82
CA ARG A 20 14.73 6.34 -1.19
C ARG A 20 13.88 7.41 -0.49
N TRP A 21 12.56 7.20 -0.37
CA TRP A 21 11.70 8.15 0.35
C TRP A 21 11.98 8.17 1.86
N GLU A 22 12.33 7.05 2.48
CA GLU A 22 12.78 7.01 3.88
C GLU A 22 14.08 7.78 4.09
N GLU A 23 15.03 7.64 3.17
CA GLU A 23 16.30 8.38 3.19
C GLU A 23 16.10 9.90 2.99
N LEU A 24 15.21 10.30 2.07
CA LEU A 24 14.91 11.71 1.80
C LEU A 24 14.13 12.37 2.94
N TYR A 25 13.25 11.64 3.62
CA TYR A 25 12.35 12.17 4.64
C TYR A 25 12.36 11.34 5.92
N PRO A 26 13.51 11.13 6.59
CA PRO A 26 13.66 10.17 7.70
C PRO A 26 12.79 10.49 8.92
N SER A 27 12.38 11.75 9.09
CA SER A 27 11.47 12.15 10.20
C SER A 27 9.98 11.93 9.87
N ARG A 28 9.66 11.50 8.66
CA ARG A 28 8.27 11.37 8.18
C ARG A 28 7.90 9.94 7.82
N PHE A 29 8.86 9.14 7.40
CA PHE A 29 8.64 7.77 6.98
C PHE A 29 9.11 6.78 8.04
N ALA A 30 8.29 5.78 8.30
CA ALA A 30 8.63 4.57 9.03
C ALA A 30 8.33 3.35 8.16
N ARG A 31 8.86 2.19 8.50
CA ARG A 31 8.66 0.94 7.77
C ARG A 31 8.10 -0.14 8.69
N VAL A 32 7.12 -0.89 8.19
CA VAL A 32 6.73 -2.16 8.80
C VAL A 32 7.80 -3.20 8.47
N ASN A 33 8.42 -3.76 9.49
CA ASN A 33 9.40 -4.82 9.33
C ASN A 33 8.74 -6.17 9.58
N GLN A 34 8.65 -7.01 8.54
CA GLN A 34 8.13 -8.36 8.63
C GLN A 34 9.20 -9.32 9.19
N ASP A 35 8.77 -10.36 9.89
CA ASP A 35 9.69 -11.35 10.47
C ASP A 35 10.25 -12.30 9.38
N ASP A 36 9.50 -12.57 8.34
CA ASP A 36 9.93 -13.36 7.18
C ASP A 36 9.50 -12.68 5.87
N TRP A 37 10.50 -12.30 5.08
CA TRP A 37 10.31 -11.65 3.79
C TRP A 37 10.25 -12.62 2.61
N VAL A 38 10.55 -13.91 2.83
CA VAL A 38 10.69 -14.93 1.78
C VAL A 38 9.50 -15.87 1.74
N LEU A 39 9.02 -16.29 2.92
CA LEU A 39 7.87 -17.16 3.09
C LEU A 39 6.76 -16.44 3.86
N PRO A 40 6.05 -15.50 3.21
CA PRO A 40 5.06 -14.67 3.87
C PRO A 40 3.85 -15.50 4.29
N VAL A 41 3.39 -15.28 5.53
CA VAL A 41 2.14 -15.83 6.06
C VAL A 41 1.18 -14.67 6.33
N LYS A 42 -0.02 -14.70 5.72
CA LYS A 42 -1.01 -13.61 5.78
C LYS A 42 -1.24 -13.11 7.21
N ASN A 43 -1.56 -14.02 8.14
CA ASN A 43 -1.88 -13.61 9.50
C ASN A 43 -0.70 -12.88 10.17
N SER A 44 0.51 -13.44 10.09
CA SER A 44 1.71 -12.80 10.67
C SER A 44 1.97 -11.42 10.08
N TRP A 45 1.82 -11.26 8.76
CA TRP A 45 2.02 -9.97 8.09
C TRP A 45 0.96 -8.94 8.48
N VAL A 46 -0.30 -9.36 8.60
CA VAL A 46 -1.41 -8.48 9.01
C VAL A 46 -1.28 -8.09 10.48
N GLU A 47 -0.95 -9.02 11.36
CA GLU A 47 -0.70 -8.74 12.79
C GLU A 47 0.47 -7.77 12.96
N LYS A 48 1.59 -8.01 12.26
CA LYS A 48 2.74 -7.11 12.30
C LYS A 48 2.39 -5.69 11.83
N LEU A 49 1.59 -5.57 10.77
CA LEU A 49 1.08 -4.26 10.34
C LEU A 49 0.19 -3.63 11.41
N ASN A 50 -0.71 -4.42 12.03
CA ASN A 50 -1.60 -3.93 13.08
C ASN A 50 -0.83 -3.45 14.30
N ASP A 51 0.22 -4.14 14.72
CA ASP A 51 1.08 -3.73 15.83
C ASP A 51 1.74 -2.37 15.57
N HIS A 52 2.31 -2.17 14.37
CA HIS A 52 2.87 -0.86 13.99
C HIS A 52 1.82 0.25 13.95
N ILE A 53 0.59 -0.07 13.50
CA ILE A 53 -0.50 0.90 13.47
C ILE A 53 -1.00 1.22 14.89
N ALA A 54 -0.99 0.25 15.81
CA ALA A 54 -1.39 0.47 17.19
C ALA A 54 -0.44 1.44 17.94
N GLU A 55 0.82 1.51 17.53
CA GLU A 55 1.81 2.44 18.08
C GLU A 55 1.73 3.87 17.50
N LEU A 56 0.89 4.09 16.48
CA LEU A 56 0.75 5.41 15.88
C LEU A 56 0.11 6.40 16.87
N SER A 57 0.71 7.57 16.97
CA SER A 57 0.21 8.69 17.79
C SER A 57 -0.16 9.92 16.95
N SER A 58 -0.09 9.82 15.63
CA SER A 58 -0.34 10.93 14.71
C SER A 58 -0.93 10.48 13.38
N PRO A 59 -1.63 11.38 12.66
CA PRO A 59 -2.21 11.09 11.34
C PRO A 59 -1.17 10.52 10.37
N THR A 60 -1.45 9.34 9.81
CA THR A 60 -0.52 8.57 8.97
C THR A 60 -1.20 8.09 7.69
N ILE A 61 -0.48 8.12 6.58
CA ILE A 61 -0.84 7.48 5.31
C ILE A 61 -0.04 6.19 5.17
N LEU A 62 -0.71 5.10 4.86
CA LEU A 62 -0.09 3.82 4.51
C LEU A 62 0.45 3.91 3.07
N VAL A 63 1.70 3.51 2.86
CA VAL A 63 2.36 3.51 1.56
C VAL A 63 2.81 2.10 1.23
N ALA A 64 1.99 1.36 0.51
CA ALA A 64 2.20 -0.06 0.27
C ALA A 64 2.65 -0.36 -1.15
N HIS A 65 3.47 -1.40 -1.30
CA HIS A 65 3.92 -1.92 -2.59
C HIS A 65 3.63 -3.43 -2.68
N SER A 66 3.17 -3.87 -3.86
CA SER A 66 3.05 -5.30 -4.21
C SER A 66 2.21 -6.08 -3.18
N LEU A 67 2.76 -7.13 -2.55
CA LEU A 67 2.11 -7.92 -1.50
C LEU A 67 1.71 -7.06 -0.28
N GLY A 68 2.46 -5.99 -0.01
CA GLY A 68 2.10 -5.02 1.02
C GLY A 68 0.72 -4.39 0.80
N CYS A 69 0.29 -4.19 -0.46
CA CYS A 69 -1.05 -3.70 -0.78
C CYS A 69 -2.14 -4.70 -0.36
N ILE A 70 -1.88 -5.99 -0.58
CA ILE A 70 -2.80 -7.07 -0.20
C ILE A 70 -2.86 -7.20 1.33
N THR A 71 -1.72 -7.02 2.00
CA THR A 71 -1.65 -6.96 3.48
C THR A 71 -2.50 -5.81 4.02
N VAL A 72 -2.45 -4.63 3.40
CA VAL A 72 -3.33 -3.49 3.77
C VAL A 72 -4.80 -3.82 3.54
N ALA A 73 -5.15 -4.51 2.44
CA ALA A 73 -6.53 -4.90 2.17
C ALA A 73 -7.08 -5.87 3.25
N HIS A 74 -6.29 -6.86 3.67
CA HIS A 74 -6.65 -7.75 4.76
C HIS A 74 -6.77 -6.99 6.09
N TRP A 75 -5.78 -6.16 6.42
CA TRP A 75 -5.82 -5.35 7.63
C TRP A 75 -7.09 -4.47 7.67
N ALA A 76 -7.41 -3.77 6.60
CA ALA A 76 -8.57 -2.89 6.53
C ALA A 76 -9.91 -3.62 6.55
N SER A 77 -9.94 -4.94 6.26
CA SER A 77 -11.14 -5.77 6.40
C SER A 77 -11.38 -6.29 7.83
N GLU A 78 -10.33 -6.34 8.64
CA GLU A 78 -10.34 -6.92 9.98
C GLU A 78 -10.19 -5.85 11.09
N TYR A 79 -9.52 -4.74 10.79
CA TYR A 79 -9.13 -3.69 11.74
C TYR A 79 -9.47 -2.30 11.22
N ASN A 80 -9.39 -1.34 12.13
CA ASN A 80 -9.41 0.09 11.81
C ASN A 80 -8.54 0.86 12.80
N SER A 81 -8.17 2.11 12.44
CA SER A 81 -7.45 3.01 13.34
C SER A 81 -7.79 4.46 13.01
N PRO A 82 -8.06 5.31 14.01
CA PRO A 82 -8.32 6.73 13.78
C PRO A 82 -7.08 7.48 13.26
N PHE A 83 -5.89 6.91 13.38
CA PHE A 83 -4.66 7.51 12.89
C PHE A 83 -4.38 7.18 11.42
N VAL A 84 -4.95 6.12 10.85
CA VAL A 84 -4.84 5.81 9.42
C VAL A 84 -5.79 6.74 8.66
N LYS A 85 -5.21 7.68 7.90
CA LYS A 85 -5.96 8.71 7.17
C LYS A 85 -6.06 8.43 5.66
N GLY A 86 -5.30 7.49 5.15
CA GLY A 86 -5.35 7.10 3.75
C GLY A 86 -4.36 6.01 3.39
N ALA A 87 -4.42 5.52 2.14
CA ALA A 87 -3.46 4.55 1.62
C ALA A 87 -3.09 4.83 0.16
N LEU A 88 -1.78 4.81 -0.13
CA LEU A 88 -1.22 4.75 -1.48
C LEU A 88 -0.81 3.31 -1.74
N LEU A 89 -1.46 2.66 -2.71
CA LEU A 89 -1.31 1.24 -3.00
C LEU A 89 -0.70 1.07 -4.38
N VAL A 90 0.58 0.71 -4.44
CA VAL A 90 1.38 0.69 -5.67
C VAL A 90 1.59 -0.74 -6.14
N ALA A 91 1.20 -1.02 -7.38
CA ALA A 91 1.37 -2.32 -8.04
C ALA A 91 0.87 -3.51 -7.18
N PRO A 92 -0.41 -3.57 -6.76
CA PRO A 92 -0.92 -4.68 -5.96
C PRO A 92 -0.68 -6.02 -6.64
N ALA A 93 -0.07 -6.99 -5.94
CA ALA A 93 0.23 -8.30 -6.49
C ALA A 93 -1.02 -9.17 -6.62
N ASP A 94 -1.19 -9.86 -7.77
CA ASP A 94 -2.29 -10.82 -7.94
C ASP A 94 -1.95 -12.17 -7.32
N VAL A 95 -2.25 -12.30 -6.02
CA VAL A 95 -2.03 -13.52 -5.25
C VAL A 95 -3.00 -14.65 -5.61
N GLU A 96 -4.07 -14.35 -6.34
CA GLU A 96 -5.08 -15.33 -6.74
C GLU A 96 -4.77 -16.02 -8.08
N SER A 97 -3.94 -15.38 -8.94
CA SER A 97 -3.54 -15.92 -10.25
C SER A 97 -2.15 -16.54 -10.26
N THR A 98 -1.46 -16.58 -9.13
CA THR A 98 -0.11 -17.15 -9.03
C THR A 98 -0.16 -18.61 -8.60
N SER A 99 0.75 -19.43 -9.16
CA SER A 99 0.98 -20.82 -8.73
C SER A 99 1.89 -20.97 -7.50
N LYS A 100 2.35 -19.84 -6.92
CA LYS A 100 3.25 -19.86 -5.77
C LYS A 100 2.47 -20.16 -4.50
N GLU A 101 2.67 -21.33 -3.91
CA GLU A 101 1.93 -21.85 -2.75
C GLU A 101 1.97 -20.90 -1.53
N HIS A 102 3.08 -20.19 -1.31
CA HIS A 102 3.21 -19.27 -0.18
C HIS A 102 2.30 -18.03 -0.29
N PHE A 103 1.72 -17.74 -1.46
CA PHE A 103 0.71 -16.69 -1.59
C PHE A 103 -0.71 -17.16 -1.29
N ASN A 104 -0.94 -18.48 -1.21
CA ASN A 104 -2.28 -19.03 -0.98
C ASN A 104 -2.91 -18.54 0.32
N THR A 105 -2.10 -18.20 1.34
CA THR A 105 -2.62 -17.65 2.60
C THR A 105 -3.22 -16.25 2.44
N PHE A 106 -2.87 -15.51 1.40
CA PHE A 106 -3.40 -14.18 1.11
C PHE A 106 -4.63 -14.19 0.20
N ALA A 107 -5.00 -15.33 -0.34
CA ALA A 107 -6.25 -15.50 -1.11
C ALA A 107 -7.39 -16.01 -0.18
N PRO A 108 -8.65 -15.56 -0.42
CA PRO A 108 -9.05 -14.55 -1.39
C PRO A 108 -8.72 -13.13 -0.93
N VAL A 109 -8.47 -12.22 -1.90
CA VAL A 109 -8.24 -10.80 -1.60
C VAL A 109 -9.56 -10.15 -1.13
N PRO A 110 -9.60 -9.47 0.03
CA PRO A 110 -10.79 -8.78 0.50
C PRO A 110 -11.26 -7.68 -0.47
N LEU A 111 -12.56 -7.64 -0.71
CA LEU A 111 -13.20 -6.70 -1.63
C LEU A 111 -14.01 -5.61 -0.90
N ASN A 112 -13.73 -5.40 0.38
CA ASN A 112 -14.40 -4.38 1.20
C ASN A 112 -13.91 -2.98 0.83
N CYS A 113 -14.85 -2.03 0.73
CA CYS A 113 -14.51 -0.62 0.59
C CYS A 113 -13.73 -0.15 1.84
N PHE A 114 -12.64 0.56 1.62
CA PHE A 114 -11.86 1.12 2.73
C PHE A 114 -12.61 2.27 3.41
N SER A 115 -12.43 2.39 4.72
CA SER A 115 -13.00 3.48 5.52
C SER A 115 -12.23 4.82 5.38
N PHE A 116 -11.19 4.84 4.59
CA PHE A 116 -10.30 5.99 4.35
C PHE A 116 -10.03 6.18 2.85
N PRO A 117 -9.74 7.41 2.41
CA PRO A 117 -9.34 7.71 1.04
C PRO A 117 -8.11 6.92 0.62
N SER A 118 -8.13 6.37 -0.59
CA SER A 118 -7.00 5.61 -1.12
C SER A 118 -6.78 5.86 -2.61
N THR A 119 -5.58 5.50 -3.08
CA THR A 119 -5.20 5.55 -4.50
C THR A 119 -4.46 4.26 -4.84
N VAL A 120 -4.93 3.56 -5.86
CA VAL A 120 -4.24 2.42 -6.47
C VAL A 120 -3.48 2.91 -7.69
N ILE A 121 -2.20 2.62 -7.76
CA ILE A 121 -1.33 2.92 -8.90
C ILE A 121 -0.93 1.59 -9.54
N ALA A 122 -1.11 1.47 -10.86
CA ALA A 122 -0.78 0.25 -11.58
C ALA A 122 -0.12 0.54 -12.94
N SER A 123 0.64 -0.41 -13.42
CA SER A 123 1.34 -0.38 -14.71
C SER A 123 0.70 -1.33 -15.71
N THR A 124 0.75 -0.99 -16.99
CA THR A 124 0.25 -1.84 -18.08
C THR A 124 1.12 -3.06 -18.35
N THR A 125 2.37 -3.05 -17.90
CA THR A 125 3.37 -4.10 -18.13
C THR A 125 3.80 -4.80 -16.84
N ASP A 126 2.98 -4.71 -15.78
CA ASP A 126 3.25 -5.40 -14.53
C ASP A 126 3.17 -6.93 -14.73
N PRO A 127 4.26 -7.69 -14.49
CA PRO A 127 4.27 -9.13 -14.68
C PRO A 127 3.51 -9.90 -13.56
N TYR A 128 3.17 -9.24 -12.46
CA TYR A 128 2.55 -9.87 -11.29
C TYR A 128 1.06 -9.56 -11.14
N ALA A 129 0.53 -8.61 -11.91
CA ALA A 129 -0.91 -8.31 -11.91
C ALA A 129 -1.33 -7.66 -13.22
N ALA A 130 -2.27 -8.26 -13.92
CA ALA A 130 -2.87 -7.62 -15.08
C ALA A 130 -3.60 -6.32 -14.69
N ILE A 131 -3.47 -5.27 -15.50
CA ILE A 131 -4.00 -3.93 -15.22
C ILE A 131 -5.49 -3.94 -14.84
N HIS A 132 -6.31 -4.79 -15.47
CA HIS A 132 -7.74 -4.90 -15.17
C HIS A 132 -8.00 -5.48 -13.77
N ARG A 133 -7.08 -6.28 -13.20
CA ARG A 133 -7.17 -6.79 -11.82
C ARG A 133 -6.99 -5.64 -10.84
N SER A 134 -5.94 -4.85 -11.00
CA SER A 134 -5.69 -3.67 -10.16
C SER A 134 -6.83 -2.66 -10.25
N ALA A 135 -7.39 -2.41 -11.45
CA ALA A 135 -8.55 -1.54 -11.64
C ALA A 135 -9.80 -2.08 -10.93
N ARG A 136 -10.04 -3.40 -10.98
CA ARG A 136 -11.15 -4.05 -10.28
C ARG A 136 -11.01 -3.92 -8.76
N TRP A 137 -9.85 -4.18 -8.19
CA TRP A 137 -9.61 -3.98 -6.75
C TRP A 137 -9.80 -2.51 -6.35
N ALA A 138 -9.28 -1.57 -7.15
CA ALA A 138 -9.50 -0.14 -6.89
C ALA A 138 -10.99 0.20 -6.79
N ALA A 139 -11.82 -0.34 -7.68
CA ALA A 139 -13.27 -0.12 -7.67
C ALA A 139 -13.93 -0.70 -6.40
N TYR A 140 -13.57 -1.92 -5.99
CA TYR A 140 -14.11 -2.53 -4.76
C TYR A 140 -13.66 -1.80 -3.49
N TRP A 141 -12.38 -1.41 -3.43
CA TRP A 141 -11.80 -0.70 -2.28
C TRP A 141 -12.24 0.77 -2.18
N GLY A 142 -12.97 1.31 -3.18
CA GLY A 142 -13.35 2.72 -3.24
C GLY A 142 -12.15 3.63 -3.50
N SER A 143 -11.09 3.10 -4.10
CA SER A 143 -9.84 3.81 -4.38
C SER A 143 -9.89 4.58 -5.70
N ARG A 144 -9.22 5.73 -5.74
CA ARG A 144 -8.86 6.34 -7.03
C ARG A 144 -7.90 5.40 -7.77
N PHE A 145 -8.18 5.12 -9.05
CA PHE A 145 -7.29 4.34 -9.90
C PHE A 145 -6.42 5.24 -10.77
N VAL A 146 -5.12 4.94 -10.84
CA VAL A 146 -4.14 5.63 -11.70
C VAL A 146 -3.34 4.58 -12.47
N CYS A 147 -3.33 4.71 -13.80
CA CYS A 147 -2.46 3.92 -14.68
C CYS A 147 -1.26 4.79 -15.08
N VAL A 148 -0.05 4.31 -14.79
CA VAL A 148 1.21 5.02 -15.10
C VAL A 148 1.87 4.53 -16.41
N GLY A 149 1.13 3.79 -17.23
CA GLY A 149 1.64 3.24 -18.48
C GLY A 149 2.64 2.11 -18.25
N ASP A 150 3.65 2.03 -19.10
CA ASP A 150 4.70 1.00 -19.06
C ASP A 150 5.76 1.35 -18.00
N ARG A 151 5.65 0.72 -16.83
CA ARG A 151 6.55 0.89 -15.68
C ARG A 151 6.93 -0.43 -14.99
N GLY A 152 6.69 -1.59 -15.65
CA GLY A 152 6.92 -2.89 -15.02
C GLY A 152 6.17 -3.02 -13.70
N HIS A 153 6.79 -3.60 -12.68
CA HIS A 153 6.20 -3.76 -11.35
C HIS A 153 6.38 -2.53 -10.42
N ILE A 154 6.77 -1.39 -10.96
CA ILE A 154 7.02 -0.14 -10.20
C ILE A 154 7.94 -0.42 -9.00
N ASN A 155 9.00 -1.19 -9.22
CA ASN A 155 9.99 -1.59 -8.21
C ASN A 155 11.39 -1.12 -8.58
N SER A 156 12.44 -1.65 -7.92
CA SER A 156 13.84 -1.30 -8.21
C SER A 156 14.22 -1.53 -9.69
N SER A 157 13.69 -2.59 -10.33
CA SER A 157 13.95 -2.88 -11.75
C SER A 157 13.31 -1.88 -12.72
N SER A 158 12.42 -1.04 -12.24
CA SER A 158 11.79 0.03 -13.03
C SER A 158 12.64 1.29 -13.12
N ASN A 159 13.81 1.34 -12.46
CA ASN A 159 14.77 2.44 -12.47
C ASN A 159 14.15 3.82 -12.18
N LEU A 160 13.28 3.88 -11.19
CA LEU A 160 12.50 5.09 -10.86
C LEU A 160 13.27 6.07 -9.94
N ASN A 161 14.39 5.66 -9.38
CA ASN A 161 15.15 6.43 -8.38
C ASN A 161 14.23 6.90 -7.22
N GLU A 162 14.17 8.21 -6.97
CA GLU A 162 13.29 8.83 -5.97
C GLU A 162 11.81 8.84 -6.37
N TRP A 163 11.47 8.45 -7.58
CA TRP A 163 10.13 8.41 -8.15
C TRP A 163 9.28 9.66 -7.81
N GLU A 164 9.69 10.80 -8.33
CA GLU A 164 9.03 12.10 -8.12
C GLU A 164 7.53 12.08 -8.50
N GLU A 165 7.17 11.36 -9.57
CA GLU A 165 5.77 11.17 -9.97
C GLU A 165 4.98 10.47 -8.85
N GLY A 166 5.56 9.46 -8.20
CA GLY A 166 4.96 8.78 -7.04
C GLY A 166 4.73 9.71 -5.85
N LEU A 167 5.70 10.59 -5.57
CA LEU A 167 5.55 11.63 -4.54
C LEU A 167 4.41 12.59 -4.88
N SER A 168 4.19 12.92 -6.16
CA SER A 168 3.07 13.77 -6.58
C SER A 168 1.71 13.09 -6.34
N PHE A 169 1.60 11.77 -6.54
CA PHE A 169 0.39 11.01 -6.20
C PHE A 169 0.15 10.97 -4.69
N LEU A 170 1.21 10.79 -3.89
CA LEU A 170 1.13 10.85 -2.43
C LEU A 170 0.67 12.23 -1.95
N HIS A 171 1.18 13.30 -2.55
CA HIS A 171 0.77 14.67 -2.26
C HIS A 171 -0.72 14.89 -2.61
N SER A 172 -1.15 14.47 -3.80
CA SER A 172 -2.55 14.56 -4.23
C SER A 172 -3.50 13.78 -3.30
N LEU A 173 -3.09 12.61 -2.81
CA LEU A 173 -3.85 11.87 -1.81
C LEU A 173 -3.95 12.65 -0.49
N LYS A 174 -2.86 13.22 -0.02
CA LYS A 174 -2.84 14.04 1.21
C LYS A 174 -3.77 15.26 1.10
N GLU A 175 -3.82 15.94 -0.04
CA GLU A 175 -4.73 17.06 -0.28
C GLU A 175 -6.20 16.60 -0.23
N ARG A 176 -6.53 15.46 -0.83
CA ARG A 176 -7.87 14.88 -0.77
C ARG A 176 -8.30 14.56 0.66
N ILE A 177 -7.40 14.05 1.49
CA ILE A 177 -7.66 13.78 2.92
C ILE A 177 -7.99 15.08 3.65
N GLY A 178 -7.23 16.14 3.41
CA GLY A 178 -7.45 17.47 4.04
C GLY A 178 -8.71 18.18 3.56
N SER A 179 -9.25 17.83 2.39
CA SER A 179 -10.46 18.44 1.82
C SER A 179 -11.77 17.76 2.23
N VAL A 180 -11.71 16.58 2.88
CA VAL A 180 -12.90 15.93 3.45
C VAL A 180 -13.30 16.69 4.72
N PRO A 181 -14.51 17.30 4.78
CA PRO A 181 -14.96 17.97 5.99
C PRO A 181 -15.01 16.98 7.16
N GLU A 182 -14.40 17.33 8.30
CA GLU A 182 -14.68 16.62 9.55
C GLU A 182 -16.16 16.89 9.91
N TYR A 183 -17.05 15.97 9.56
CA TYR A 183 -18.38 15.99 10.13
C TYR A 183 -18.27 15.66 11.62
N LYS A 184 -18.19 16.70 12.46
CA LYS A 184 -18.41 16.56 13.90
C LYS A 184 -19.88 16.23 14.06
N PHE A 185 -20.22 14.96 14.27
CA PHE A 185 -21.52 14.62 14.85
C PHE A 185 -21.52 15.23 16.26
N ALA A 186 -22.21 16.37 16.41
CA ALA A 186 -22.61 16.83 17.72
C ALA A 186 -23.67 15.85 18.24
N ILE A 187 -23.33 15.09 19.27
CA ILE A 187 -24.26 14.29 20.07
C ILE A 187 -24.91 15.22 21.09
#